data_7c1acffcfd30cb6a0af478b33051f55b
#
_entry.id   7c1acffcfd30cb6a0af478b33051f55b
#
_cell.length_a   1.000
_cell.length_b   1.000
_cell.length_c   1.000
_cell.angle_alpha   90.00
_cell.angle_beta   90.00
_cell.angle_gamma   90.00
#
_symmetry.space_group_name_H-M   'P 1'
#
loop_
_entity.id
_entity.type
_entity.pdbx_description
1 polymer ?
#
loop_
_entity_poly.entity_id
_entity_poly.type
_entity_poly.pdbx_seq_one_letter_code
_entity_poly.pdbx_strand_id
1 'polypeptide(L)'
;MTPRATTYRNPVLDADWSDPDVVRVGDDFYLTASSFGRAPGLPLLHSRDLVSWRLIGHALDRLVPEEAFAVPRHDCGVWAPSIRHHDGLFWIFWGDPDHGIYQANALDIRGPWSSPHLVKAGKGLIDPCPLWDEDTGEAYLVHAWAKSRSGIKNRLTGHRMSPDGAELLDEGHVLVEGDRIPGWFTIEGPKVYRHDGWFWIFAPAGGVESGWQGVFRSRSFLGPYEHRVVLEQGDTPVNGPHQGGWVRTASGEDWFLHFQQRGAYGRVVHLQPVRWDDTGWPVIGASGTPVRVHTTPDLPAQPPSAPATDDLFPGGRFGLQWQWTANPQPGWAVSHTRDGLRLTCVRSPDVRDLRLLPHLLTQRLPLSCRTVDVDLQLDATTPGSRAGLAVLGDAYTWIGLERGADGSTHLVHRFAEPATGQERDATHPRPAPSASARLRIEVTAGARCRLYADTGDGFRPSGQVFAATPWRWVGALLCLFAGAPPGRRSAGTALFRHFRVSD
;
A
#
# COMPACT_ATOMS: atom_id res chain seq x y z
N MET A 1 23.24 -23.03 13.41
CA MET A 1 22.31 -23.13 12.25
C MET A 1 20.92 -23.07 12.83
N THR A 2 20.15 -22.02 12.50
CA THR A 2 18.73 -21.96 12.86
C THR A 2 18.00 -23.05 12.06
N PRO A 3 17.13 -23.86 12.68
CA PRO A 3 16.40 -24.89 11.94
C PRO A 3 15.57 -24.21 10.85
N ARG A 4 15.64 -24.74 9.64
CA ARG A 4 14.81 -24.30 8.50
C ARG A 4 13.34 -24.46 8.92
N ALA A 5 12.54 -23.40 8.84
CA ALA A 5 11.09 -23.55 8.92
C ALA A 5 10.66 -24.44 7.74
N THR A 6 10.06 -25.57 8.00
CA THR A 6 9.63 -26.52 6.96
C THR A 6 8.36 -26.05 6.26
N THR A 7 7.64 -25.10 6.87
CA THR A 7 6.37 -24.55 6.35
C THR A 7 6.27 -23.06 6.62
N TYR A 8 5.52 -22.35 5.77
CA TYR A 8 5.08 -20.98 6.01
C TYR A 8 3.55 -20.92 6.13
N ARG A 9 3.07 -19.81 6.65
CA ARG A 9 1.63 -19.52 6.81
C ARG A 9 1.28 -18.22 6.07
N ASN A 10 0.20 -18.26 5.31
CA ASN A 10 -0.40 -17.09 4.68
C ASN A 10 -1.31 -16.30 5.64
N PRO A 11 -1.39 -14.96 5.52
CA PRO A 11 -0.64 -14.13 4.57
C PRO A 11 0.84 -14.00 4.95
N VAL A 12 1.74 -13.83 3.96
CA VAL A 12 3.18 -13.55 4.18
C VAL A 12 3.45 -12.07 4.46
N LEU A 13 2.52 -11.19 4.08
CA LEU A 13 2.49 -9.79 4.48
C LEU A 13 1.10 -9.48 5.06
N ASP A 14 1.05 -9.18 6.34
CA ASP A 14 -0.16 -9.08 7.16
C ASP A 14 -0.72 -7.64 7.31
N ALA A 15 -0.43 -6.78 6.35
CA ALA A 15 -0.94 -5.41 6.26
C ALA A 15 -1.30 -5.07 4.82
N ASP A 16 -1.76 -3.85 4.57
CA ASP A 16 -2.18 -3.36 3.26
C ASP A 16 -1.00 -3.17 2.30
N TRP A 17 -0.71 -4.19 1.49
CA TRP A 17 0.24 -4.17 0.40
C TRP A 17 -0.49 -4.44 -0.91
N SER A 18 -1.32 -3.47 -1.32
CA SER A 18 -2.22 -3.57 -2.47
C SER A 18 -1.47 -3.84 -3.78
N ASP A 19 -2.04 -4.71 -4.60
CA ASP A 19 -1.64 -4.93 -5.99
C ASP A 19 -0.14 -5.28 -6.13
N PRO A 20 0.36 -6.31 -5.41
CA PRO A 20 1.77 -6.62 -5.37
C PRO A 20 2.27 -7.12 -6.72
N ASP A 21 3.45 -6.67 -7.13
CA ASP A 21 4.22 -7.28 -8.21
C ASP A 21 5.65 -7.58 -7.75
N VAL A 22 6.24 -8.64 -8.29
CA VAL A 22 7.50 -9.19 -7.82
C VAL A 22 8.45 -9.49 -8.99
N VAL A 23 9.74 -9.25 -8.76
CA VAL A 23 10.81 -9.64 -9.67
C VAL A 23 11.94 -10.32 -8.91
N ARG A 24 12.59 -11.31 -9.55
CA ARG A 24 13.83 -11.93 -9.07
C ARG A 24 15.04 -11.38 -9.80
N VAL A 25 16.07 -11.02 -9.06
CA VAL A 25 17.38 -10.64 -9.60
C VAL A 25 18.47 -11.41 -8.83
N GLY A 26 19.11 -12.36 -9.49
CA GLY A 26 20.02 -13.28 -8.83
C GLY A 26 19.29 -14.14 -7.79
N ASP A 27 19.73 -14.05 -6.52
CA ASP A 27 19.15 -14.75 -5.38
C ASP A 27 18.13 -13.90 -4.59
N ASP A 28 17.91 -12.66 -5.02
CA ASP A 28 17.08 -11.69 -4.33
C ASP A 28 15.73 -11.50 -5.03
N PHE A 29 14.69 -11.32 -4.23
CA PHE A 29 13.34 -11.00 -4.69
C PHE A 29 12.97 -9.61 -4.24
N TYR A 30 12.39 -8.83 -5.16
CA TYR A 30 11.96 -7.47 -4.90
C TYR A 30 10.47 -7.34 -5.23
N LEU A 31 9.73 -6.68 -4.35
CA LEU A 31 8.31 -6.47 -4.50
C LEU A 31 7.99 -4.98 -4.39
N THR A 32 7.07 -4.51 -5.21
CA THR A 32 6.44 -3.20 -5.08
C THR A 32 4.93 -3.33 -4.97
N ALA A 33 4.25 -2.28 -4.51
CA ALA A 33 2.81 -2.26 -4.29
C ALA A 33 2.23 -0.87 -4.53
N SER A 34 0.92 -0.78 -4.71
CA SER A 34 0.19 0.48 -4.78
C SER A 34 0.41 1.33 -3.53
N SER A 35 0.60 2.61 -3.71
CA SER A 35 0.71 3.58 -2.60
C SER A 35 -0.36 4.67 -2.66
N PHE A 36 -1.13 4.71 -3.74
CA PHE A 36 -2.19 5.70 -3.96
C PHE A 36 -1.68 7.14 -3.77
N GLY A 37 -2.42 7.99 -3.08
CA GLY A 37 -2.05 9.39 -2.83
C GLY A 37 -1.09 9.62 -1.66
N ARG A 38 -0.28 8.63 -1.26
CA ARG A 38 0.65 8.71 -0.12
C ARG A 38 2.10 8.85 -0.57
N ALA A 39 2.83 9.76 0.05
CA ALA A 39 4.24 10.03 -0.21
C ALA A 39 5.14 9.71 1.01
N PRO A 40 6.31 9.06 0.81
CA PRO A 40 6.85 8.57 -0.45
C PRO A 40 6.01 7.43 -1.01
N GLY A 41 5.95 7.30 -2.35
CA GLY A 41 5.21 6.27 -3.05
C GLY A 41 6.08 5.10 -3.54
N LEU A 42 5.44 4.07 -4.13
CA LEU A 42 6.12 2.89 -4.67
C LEU A 42 7.03 2.21 -3.63
N PRO A 43 6.46 1.62 -2.57
CA PRO A 43 7.26 0.92 -1.56
C PRO A 43 8.04 -0.23 -2.19
N LEU A 44 9.27 -0.43 -1.74
CA LEU A 44 10.18 -1.46 -2.19
C LEU A 44 10.47 -2.44 -1.06
N LEU A 45 10.05 -3.69 -1.25
CA LEU A 45 10.33 -4.75 -0.30
C LEU A 45 11.36 -5.72 -0.88
N HIS A 46 12.13 -6.34 -0.01
CA HIS A 46 13.16 -7.31 -0.34
C HIS A 46 12.96 -8.59 0.46
N SER A 47 13.18 -9.73 -0.22
CA SER A 47 13.20 -11.07 0.36
C SER A 47 14.25 -11.93 -0.30
N ARG A 48 14.70 -13.00 0.38
CA ARG A 48 15.52 -14.07 -0.19
C ARG A 48 14.82 -15.45 -0.10
N ASP A 49 13.60 -15.46 0.45
CA ASP A 49 12.87 -16.71 0.67
C ASP A 49 11.39 -16.62 0.26
N LEU A 50 10.94 -15.47 -0.28
CA LEU A 50 9.54 -15.14 -0.63
C LEU A 50 8.57 -15.11 0.56
N VAL A 51 9.02 -15.41 1.77
CA VAL A 51 8.20 -15.48 3.00
C VAL A 51 8.52 -14.33 3.94
N SER A 52 9.82 -14.05 4.12
CA SER A 52 10.33 -13.03 5.03
C SER A 52 10.68 -11.77 4.24
N TRP A 53 9.91 -10.69 4.44
CA TRP A 53 10.03 -9.46 3.67
C TRP A 53 10.51 -8.30 4.53
N ARG A 54 11.30 -7.41 3.97
CA ARG A 54 11.74 -6.15 4.59
C ARG A 54 11.44 -4.98 3.68
N LEU A 55 10.88 -3.93 4.20
CA LEU A 55 10.78 -2.64 3.50
C LEU A 55 12.18 -2.01 3.45
N ILE A 56 12.70 -1.77 2.25
CA ILE A 56 14.07 -1.29 2.02
C ILE A 56 14.13 0.13 1.45
N GLY A 57 13.02 0.69 1.01
CA GLY A 57 12.94 2.03 0.43
C GLY A 57 11.62 2.30 -0.25
N HIS A 58 11.62 3.38 -1.01
CA HIS A 58 10.55 3.80 -1.91
C HIS A 58 11.17 4.28 -3.21
N ALA A 59 10.52 4.00 -4.34
CA ALA A 59 11.02 4.45 -5.64
C ALA A 59 10.56 5.87 -6.02
N LEU A 60 9.62 6.44 -5.28
CA LEU A 60 9.00 7.72 -5.59
C LEU A 60 8.94 8.59 -4.34
N ASP A 61 9.85 9.54 -4.21
CA ASP A 61 9.90 10.45 -3.07
C ASP A 61 8.69 11.39 -3.01
N ARG A 62 8.21 11.82 -4.17
CA ARG A 62 7.07 12.74 -4.34
C ARG A 62 6.16 12.24 -5.47
N LEU A 63 4.87 12.33 -5.25
CA LEU A 63 3.85 11.99 -6.25
C LEU A 63 3.82 13.05 -7.37
N VAL A 64 3.47 12.64 -8.56
CA VAL A 64 3.37 13.49 -9.75
C VAL A 64 1.97 13.40 -10.38
N PRO A 65 1.43 14.52 -10.93
CA PRO A 65 1.99 15.89 -10.90
C PRO A 65 2.01 16.48 -9.49
N GLU A 66 3.07 17.19 -9.11
CA GLU A 66 3.27 17.63 -7.73
C GLU A 66 2.15 18.52 -7.20
N GLU A 67 1.59 19.40 -8.04
CA GLU A 67 0.51 20.30 -7.65
C GLU A 67 -0.78 19.53 -7.32
N ALA A 68 -1.05 18.45 -8.02
CA ALA A 68 -2.23 17.62 -7.77
C ALA A 68 -2.17 16.95 -6.39
N PHE A 69 -0.97 16.61 -5.93
CA PHE A 69 -0.73 15.95 -4.65
C PHE A 69 -0.19 16.86 -3.55
N ALA A 70 -0.35 18.17 -3.69
CA ALA A 70 -0.15 19.12 -2.60
C ALA A 70 -1.24 19.01 -1.51
N VAL A 71 -2.34 18.36 -1.82
CA VAL A 71 -3.48 18.05 -0.94
C VAL A 71 -3.77 16.55 -0.95
N PRO A 72 -4.45 16.01 0.08
CA PRO A 72 -4.81 14.60 0.12
C PRO A 72 -5.68 14.17 -1.06
N ARG A 73 -5.29 13.06 -1.69
CA ARG A 73 -6.02 12.40 -2.77
C ARG A 73 -5.99 10.89 -2.54
N HIS A 74 -6.78 10.43 -1.61
CA HIS A 74 -6.65 9.09 -1.03
C HIS A 74 -6.87 7.94 -2.02
N ASP A 75 -7.72 8.13 -3.04
CA ASP A 75 -8.07 7.15 -4.07
C ASP A 75 -7.49 7.46 -5.45
N CYS A 76 -6.44 8.29 -5.52
CA CYS A 76 -5.73 8.68 -6.73
C CYS A 76 -4.24 8.32 -6.63
N GLY A 77 -3.45 8.67 -7.62
CA GLY A 77 -1.99 8.53 -7.60
C GLY A 77 -1.51 7.16 -8.07
N VAL A 78 -0.65 6.50 -7.31
CA VAL A 78 0.04 5.27 -7.72
C VAL A 78 -0.87 4.05 -7.59
N TRP A 79 -1.36 3.54 -8.72
CA TRP A 79 -2.16 2.32 -8.81
C TRP A 79 -1.36 1.19 -9.46
N ALA A 80 -1.49 0.00 -8.90
CA ALA A 80 -1.04 -1.30 -9.40
C ALA A 80 0.26 -1.27 -10.23
N PRO A 81 1.40 -0.96 -9.61
CA PRO A 81 2.68 -0.90 -10.29
C PRO A 81 3.12 -2.28 -10.78
N SER A 82 3.98 -2.28 -11.79
CA SER A 82 4.74 -3.45 -12.21
C SER A 82 6.24 -3.19 -12.07
N ILE A 83 6.95 -4.16 -11.50
CA ILE A 83 8.41 -4.11 -11.37
C ILE A 83 9.05 -5.13 -12.29
N ARG A 84 10.07 -4.70 -13.05
CA ARG A 84 10.87 -5.56 -13.95
C ARG A 84 12.35 -5.27 -13.76
N HIS A 85 13.18 -6.21 -14.17
CA HIS A 85 14.62 -6.00 -14.31
C HIS A 85 15.01 -6.35 -15.74
N HIS A 86 15.51 -5.37 -16.48
CA HIS A 86 15.89 -5.51 -17.87
C HIS A 86 17.10 -4.63 -18.16
N ASP A 87 18.07 -5.17 -18.92
CA ASP A 87 19.31 -4.51 -19.33
C ASP A 87 20.07 -3.86 -18.16
N GLY A 88 20.14 -4.58 -17.02
CA GLY A 88 20.83 -4.14 -15.80
C GLY A 88 20.10 -3.06 -15.00
N LEU A 89 18.91 -2.67 -15.38
CA LEU A 89 18.09 -1.68 -14.70
C LEU A 89 16.86 -2.30 -14.06
N PHE A 90 16.50 -1.82 -12.89
CA PHE A 90 15.17 -1.97 -12.34
C PHE A 90 14.23 -0.96 -12.98
N TRP A 91 13.05 -1.41 -13.37
CA TRP A 91 12.00 -0.61 -13.99
C TRP A 91 10.73 -0.75 -13.19
N ILE A 92 10.08 0.37 -12.88
CA ILE A 92 8.73 0.38 -12.32
C ILE A 92 7.84 1.20 -13.23
N PHE A 93 6.73 0.59 -13.66
CA PHE A 93 5.65 1.26 -14.38
C PHE A 93 4.44 1.31 -13.48
N TRP A 94 3.72 2.43 -13.45
CA TRP A 94 2.48 2.54 -12.68
C TRP A 94 1.44 3.37 -13.42
N GLY A 95 0.16 3.13 -13.13
CA GLY A 95 -0.94 3.95 -13.59
C GLY A 95 -1.31 4.99 -12.56
N ASP A 96 -1.51 6.23 -13.01
CA ASP A 96 -2.32 7.20 -12.31
C ASP A 96 -3.64 7.33 -13.09
N PRO A 97 -4.81 6.98 -12.49
CA PRO A 97 -6.06 6.92 -13.22
C PRO A 97 -6.54 8.28 -13.76
N ASP A 98 -6.01 9.36 -13.25
CA ASP A 98 -6.39 10.72 -13.66
C ASP A 98 -5.39 11.35 -14.64
N HIS A 99 -4.13 10.85 -14.69
CA HIS A 99 -3.05 11.48 -15.47
C HIS A 99 -2.45 10.57 -16.55
N GLY A 100 -2.32 9.25 -16.30
CA GLY A 100 -1.80 8.32 -17.30
C GLY A 100 -0.80 7.30 -16.76
N ILE A 101 0.01 6.75 -17.67
CA ILE A 101 1.04 5.76 -17.37
C ILE A 101 2.38 6.45 -17.18
N TYR A 102 3.01 6.19 -16.05
CA TYR A 102 4.35 6.67 -15.71
C TYR A 102 5.33 5.52 -15.60
N GLN A 103 6.64 5.83 -15.71
CA GLN A 103 7.72 4.93 -15.39
C GLN A 103 8.85 5.64 -14.66
N ALA A 104 9.64 4.87 -13.92
CA ALA A 104 10.95 5.24 -13.38
C ALA A 104 11.87 4.03 -13.40
N ASN A 105 13.20 4.28 -13.45
CA ASN A 105 14.19 3.23 -13.45
C ASN A 105 15.39 3.57 -12.53
N ALA A 106 16.17 2.53 -12.17
CA ALA A 106 17.36 2.67 -11.35
C ALA A 106 18.33 1.50 -11.60
N LEU A 107 19.64 1.75 -11.44
CA LEU A 107 20.67 0.69 -11.46
C LEU A 107 20.64 -0.15 -10.18
N ASP A 108 20.41 0.49 -9.04
CA ASP A 108 20.25 -0.17 -7.73
C ASP A 108 18.80 -0.01 -7.27
N ILE A 109 18.22 -1.08 -6.75
CA ILE A 109 16.84 -1.06 -6.25
C ILE A 109 16.61 0.01 -5.16
N ARG A 110 17.64 0.35 -4.41
CA ARG A 110 17.61 1.42 -3.40
C ARG A 110 17.73 2.82 -3.98
N GLY A 111 17.93 2.92 -5.29
CA GLY A 111 18.09 4.16 -6.02
C GLY A 111 19.56 4.65 -6.14
N PRO A 112 19.76 5.88 -6.61
CA PRO A 112 18.69 6.83 -6.91
C PRO A 112 17.83 6.38 -8.09
N TRP A 113 16.52 6.57 -7.98
CA TRP A 113 15.56 6.36 -9.06
C TRP A 113 15.53 7.59 -9.98
N SER A 114 15.29 7.36 -11.26
CA SER A 114 15.06 8.45 -12.21
C SER A 114 13.84 9.27 -11.83
N SER A 115 13.77 10.51 -12.30
CA SER A 115 12.52 11.28 -12.23
C SER A 115 11.39 10.53 -12.96
N PRO A 116 10.14 10.56 -12.44
CA PRO A 116 9.00 9.99 -13.12
C PRO A 116 8.86 10.49 -14.56
N HIS A 117 8.77 9.57 -15.50
CA HIS A 117 8.52 9.87 -16.91
C HIS A 117 7.10 9.48 -17.30
N LEU A 118 6.36 10.39 -17.93
CA LEU A 118 5.00 10.15 -18.42
C LEU A 118 5.06 9.45 -19.78
N VAL A 119 4.84 8.13 -19.80
CA VAL A 119 4.89 7.29 -21.00
C VAL A 119 3.68 7.52 -21.91
N LYS A 120 2.49 7.65 -21.30
CA LYS A 120 1.24 7.92 -22.03
C LYS A 120 0.30 8.76 -21.15
N ALA A 121 -0.03 9.94 -21.59
CA ALA A 121 -1.06 10.75 -20.97
C ALA A 121 -2.45 10.20 -21.27
N GLY A 122 -3.36 10.24 -20.28
CA GLY A 122 -4.74 9.84 -20.49
C GLY A 122 -5.44 9.47 -19.19
N LYS A 123 -6.78 9.57 -19.21
CA LYS A 123 -7.61 9.18 -18.06
C LYS A 123 -7.99 7.70 -18.14
N GLY A 124 -7.95 7.04 -16.98
CA GLY A 124 -8.38 5.66 -16.84
C GLY A 124 -7.38 4.63 -17.33
N LEU A 125 -6.17 5.01 -17.67
CA LEU A 125 -5.06 4.10 -17.96
C LEU A 125 -4.51 3.58 -16.62
N ILE A 126 -4.68 2.28 -16.35
CA ILE A 126 -4.30 1.66 -15.07
C ILE A 126 -3.54 0.36 -15.29
N ASP A 127 -2.84 -0.08 -14.26
CA ASP A 127 -2.20 -1.40 -14.13
C ASP A 127 -1.21 -1.71 -15.29
N PRO A 128 -0.33 -0.80 -15.68
CA PRO A 128 0.59 -1.04 -16.78
C PRO A 128 1.64 -2.10 -16.41
N CYS A 129 1.92 -3.00 -17.36
CA CYS A 129 2.96 -3.99 -17.23
C CYS A 129 3.82 -4.04 -18.51
N PRO A 130 5.10 -3.69 -18.45
CA PRO A 130 6.02 -3.79 -19.57
C PRO A 130 6.53 -5.22 -19.75
N LEU A 131 6.91 -5.55 -20.98
CA LEU A 131 7.61 -6.76 -21.36
C LEU A 131 8.67 -6.41 -22.41
N TRP A 132 9.90 -6.80 -22.18
CA TRP A 132 10.95 -6.89 -23.19
C TRP A 132 11.06 -8.34 -23.61
N ASP A 133 10.79 -8.62 -24.88
CA ASP A 133 10.90 -9.96 -25.48
C ASP A 133 12.34 -10.18 -25.96
N GLU A 134 13.10 -10.92 -25.16
CA GLU A 134 14.52 -11.21 -25.46
C GLU A 134 14.71 -12.04 -26.75
N ASP A 135 13.68 -12.81 -27.16
CA ASP A 135 13.73 -13.63 -28.39
C ASP A 135 13.70 -12.77 -29.65
N THR A 136 12.95 -11.65 -29.62
CA THR A 136 12.73 -10.79 -30.79
C THR A 136 13.40 -9.42 -30.67
N GLY A 137 13.79 -9.00 -29.48
CA GLY A 137 14.28 -7.65 -29.18
C GLY A 137 13.18 -6.59 -29.19
N GLU A 138 11.90 -6.98 -29.30
CA GLU A 138 10.77 -6.07 -29.23
C GLU A 138 10.35 -5.80 -27.77
N ALA A 139 9.77 -4.63 -27.54
CA ALA A 139 9.22 -4.26 -26.25
C ALA A 139 7.72 -3.97 -26.36
N TYR A 140 7.00 -4.36 -25.32
CA TYR A 140 5.55 -4.26 -25.25
C TYR A 140 5.09 -3.70 -23.90
N LEU A 141 3.87 -3.16 -23.87
CA LEU A 141 3.19 -2.78 -22.64
C LEU A 141 1.74 -3.24 -22.72
N VAL A 142 1.24 -3.86 -21.64
CA VAL A 142 -0.18 -4.19 -21.47
C VAL A 142 -0.75 -3.38 -20.33
N HIS A 143 -1.97 -2.86 -20.49
CA HIS A 143 -2.65 -2.13 -19.41
C HIS A 143 -4.15 -2.42 -19.37
N ALA A 144 -4.79 -2.09 -18.25
CA ALA A 144 -6.24 -2.14 -18.05
C ALA A 144 -6.87 -0.74 -18.09
N TRP A 145 -8.19 -0.68 -17.86
CA TRP A 145 -8.97 0.55 -17.92
C TRP A 145 -9.85 0.75 -16.68
N ALA A 146 -9.80 1.93 -16.09
CA ALA A 146 -10.68 2.35 -15.01
C ALA A 146 -11.97 2.98 -15.57
N LYS A 147 -13.10 2.27 -15.48
CA LYS A 147 -14.42 2.77 -15.96
C LYS A 147 -14.78 4.14 -15.41
N SER A 148 -14.47 4.39 -14.15
CA SER A 148 -14.80 5.64 -13.46
C SER A 148 -14.13 6.88 -14.06
N ARG A 149 -13.09 6.71 -14.90
CA ARG A 149 -12.32 7.79 -15.53
C ARG A 149 -12.47 7.80 -17.06
N SER A 150 -12.44 6.62 -17.70
CA SER A 150 -12.47 6.49 -19.16
C SER A 150 -13.83 6.07 -19.75
N GLY A 151 -14.74 5.54 -18.91
CA GLY A 151 -15.94 4.86 -19.40
C GLY A 151 -15.69 3.43 -19.89
N ILE A 152 -14.43 3.04 -20.12
CA ILE A 152 -14.02 1.70 -20.56
C ILE A 152 -13.79 0.82 -19.34
N LYS A 153 -14.17 -0.45 -19.43
CA LYS A 153 -13.90 -1.48 -18.39
C LYS A 153 -13.73 -2.85 -19.04
N ASN A 154 -13.29 -3.82 -18.25
CA ASN A 154 -13.28 -5.23 -18.61
C ASN A 154 -12.49 -5.52 -19.90
N ARG A 155 -11.41 -4.78 -20.11
CA ARG A 155 -10.59 -4.79 -21.33
C ARG A 155 -9.12 -4.68 -21.01
N LEU A 156 -8.29 -5.48 -21.70
CA LEU A 156 -6.84 -5.34 -21.72
C LEU A 156 -6.40 -4.82 -23.09
N THR A 157 -5.59 -3.78 -23.07
CA THR A 157 -5.00 -3.17 -24.25
C THR A 157 -3.48 -3.38 -24.24
N GLY A 158 -2.92 -3.81 -25.34
CA GLY A 158 -1.49 -3.98 -25.54
C GLY A 158 -0.95 -2.99 -26.57
N HIS A 159 0.28 -2.57 -26.35
CA HIS A 159 1.01 -1.64 -27.21
C HIS A 159 2.39 -2.20 -27.54
N ARG A 160 2.94 -1.82 -28.69
CA ARG A 160 4.38 -1.82 -28.88
C ARG A 160 4.95 -0.64 -28.11
N MET A 161 6.08 -0.87 -27.46
CA MET A 161 6.77 0.12 -26.63
C MET A 161 8.20 0.33 -27.19
N SER A 162 8.75 1.52 -27.04
CA SER A 162 10.16 1.75 -27.33
C SER A 162 11.05 0.92 -26.39
N PRO A 163 12.21 0.42 -26.83
CA PRO A 163 13.09 -0.41 -26.02
C PRO A 163 13.56 0.26 -24.71
N ASP A 164 13.64 1.60 -24.71
CA ASP A 164 13.97 2.41 -23.54
C ASP A 164 12.78 2.69 -22.62
N GLY A 165 11.60 2.10 -22.90
CA GLY A 165 10.39 2.24 -22.10
C GLY A 165 9.78 3.63 -22.06
N ALA A 166 10.23 4.55 -22.93
CA ALA A 166 9.83 5.96 -22.87
C ALA A 166 8.52 6.25 -23.60
N GLU A 167 8.20 5.50 -24.66
CA GLU A 167 7.08 5.79 -25.54
C GLU A 167 6.29 4.54 -25.93
N LEU A 168 4.98 4.69 -26.13
CA LEU A 168 4.15 3.70 -26.81
C LEU A 168 4.10 4.03 -28.31
N LEU A 169 4.43 3.05 -29.15
CA LEU A 169 4.68 3.23 -30.58
C LEU A 169 3.42 3.09 -31.46
N ASP A 170 2.27 2.84 -30.85
CA ASP A 170 0.98 2.68 -31.53
C ASP A 170 -0.19 3.15 -30.65
N GLU A 171 -1.39 3.16 -31.22
CA GLU A 171 -2.62 3.56 -30.49
C GLU A 171 -3.14 2.45 -29.55
N GLY A 172 -2.55 1.25 -29.61
CA GLY A 172 -2.92 0.09 -28.82
C GLY A 172 -3.94 -0.83 -29.49
N HIS A 173 -3.80 -2.10 -29.17
CA HIS A 173 -4.62 -3.20 -29.66
C HIS A 173 -5.39 -3.84 -28.52
N VAL A 174 -6.67 -4.12 -28.70
CA VAL A 174 -7.47 -4.87 -27.74
C VAL A 174 -6.98 -6.32 -27.74
N LEU A 175 -6.31 -6.74 -26.69
CA LEU A 175 -5.82 -8.11 -26.53
C LEU A 175 -6.90 -9.01 -25.94
N VAL A 176 -7.64 -8.49 -24.94
CA VAL A 176 -8.73 -9.20 -24.28
C VAL A 176 -9.93 -8.26 -24.15
N GLU A 177 -11.07 -8.71 -24.65
CA GLU A 177 -12.36 -8.06 -24.46
C GLU A 177 -13.23 -8.95 -23.56
N GLY A 178 -13.25 -8.67 -22.26
CA GLY A 178 -13.90 -9.53 -21.27
C GLY A 178 -15.42 -9.64 -21.46
N ASP A 179 -16.05 -8.61 -22.03
CA ASP A 179 -17.48 -8.65 -22.33
C ASP A 179 -17.85 -9.72 -23.40
N ARG A 180 -16.86 -10.26 -24.12
CA ARG A 180 -17.00 -11.38 -25.04
C ARG A 180 -16.77 -12.76 -24.42
N ILE A 181 -16.33 -12.79 -23.16
CA ILE A 181 -16.06 -14.04 -22.43
C ILE A 181 -17.20 -14.27 -21.45
N PRO A 182 -18.01 -15.32 -21.61
CA PRO A 182 -19.15 -15.56 -20.73
C PRO A 182 -18.75 -15.66 -19.26
N GLY A 183 -19.41 -14.88 -18.41
CA GLY A 183 -19.17 -14.87 -16.96
C GLY A 183 -18.00 -14.00 -16.50
N TRP A 184 -17.17 -13.47 -17.39
CA TRP A 184 -16.05 -12.61 -17.02
C TRP A 184 -16.46 -11.14 -16.96
N PHE A 185 -16.06 -10.48 -15.88
CA PHE A 185 -16.30 -9.04 -15.67
C PHE A 185 -15.15 -8.47 -14.83
N THR A 186 -14.87 -7.19 -14.98
CA THR A 186 -13.82 -6.48 -14.26
C THR A 186 -12.46 -7.17 -14.41
N ILE A 187 -12.04 -7.44 -15.66
CA ILE A 187 -10.68 -7.87 -15.96
C ILE A 187 -9.78 -6.63 -15.80
N GLU A 188 -8.75 -6.77 -14.95
CA GLU A 188 -7.81 -5.70 -14.61
C GLU A 188 -6.44 -6.29 -14.19
N GLY A 189 -5.49 -5.49 -13.74
CA GLY A 189 -4.24 -5.96 -13.13
C GLY A 189 -3.36 -6.85 -14.01
N PRO A 190 -3.21 -6.64 -15.33
CA PRO A 190 -2.45 -7.56 -16.16
C PRO A 190 -0.97 -7.56 -15.78
N LYS A 191 -0.39 -8.77 -15.68
CA LYS A 191 1.06 -8.99 -15.63
C LYS A 191 1.45 -9.85 -16.81
N VAL A 192 2.29 -9.29 -17.69
CA VAL A 192 2.70 -9.96 -18.92
C VAL A 192 4.08 -10.57 -18.79
N TYR A 193 4.22 -11.80 -19.33
CA TYR A 193 5.45 -12.58 -19.29
C TYR A 193 5.68 -13.30 -20.63
N ARG A 194 6.95 -13.62 -20.92
CA ARG A 194 7.37 -14.52 -22.00
C ARG A 194 7.91 -15.80 -21.39
N HIS A 195 7.29 -16.95 -21.71
CA HIS A 195 7.71 -18.24 -21.19
C HIS A 195 7.34 -19.39 -22.13
N ASP A 196 8.29 -20.28 -22.41
CA ASP A 196 8.15 -21.46 -23.28
C ASP A 196 7.54 -21.14 -24.66
N GLY A 197 7.97 -20.00 -25.23
CA GLY A 197 7.49 -19.55 -26.54
C GLY A 197 6.05 -19.02 -26.56
N TRP A 198 5.45 -18.78 -25.37
CA TRP A 198 4.14 -18.15 -25.23
C TRP A 198 4.26 -16.75 -24.63
N PHE A 199 3.37 -15.86 -25.03
CA PHE A 199 2.99 -14.67 -24.28
C PHE A 199 1.93 -15.06 -23.27
N TRP A 200 2.15 -14.73 -22.00
CA TRP A 200 1.25 -14.99 -20.89
C TRP A 200 0.79 -13.68 -20.29
N ILE A 201 -0.51 -13.52 -20.09
CA ILE A 201 -1.08 -12.41 -19.35
C ILE A 201 -1.82 -12.98 -18.15
N PHE A 202 -1.29 -12.74 -16.95
CA PHE A 202 -1.97 -13.05 -15.70
C PHE A 202 -2.83 -11.85 -15.36
N ALA A 203 -4.15 -12.01 -15.37
CA ALA A 203 -5.10 -10.93 -15.11
C ALA A 203 -6.28 -11.42 -14.29
N PRO A 204 -6.54 -10.86 -13.12
CA PRO A 204 -7.70 -11.19 -12.32
C PRO A 204 -8.99 -10.65 -12.96
N ALA A 205 -10.11 -11.25 -12.53
CA ALA A 205 -11.45 -10.80 -12.88
C ALA A 205 -12.42 -11.03 -11.72
N GLY A 206 -13.65 -10.55 -11.83
CA GLY A 206 -14.70 -10.78 -10.82
C GLY A 206 -14.66 -9.83 -9.63
N GLY A 207 -13.71 -8.90 -9.59
CA GLY A 207 -13.54 -7.91 -8.53
C GLY A 207 -12.87 -8.46 -7.27
N VAL A 208 -12.40 -7.54 -6.41
CA VAL A 208 -11.48 -7.82 -5.29
C VAL A 208 -12.07 -8.65 -4.15
N GLU A 209 -13.39 -8.75 -4.03
CA GLU A 209 -14.04 -9.49 -2.93
C GLU A 209 -14.44 -10.91 -3.30
N SER A 210 -14.78 -11.16 -4.56
CA SER A 210 -15.33 -12.44 -5.02
C SER A 210 -14.72 -12.93 -6.33
N GLY A 211 -13.66 -12.28 -6.81
CA GLY A 211 -13.04 -12.59 -8.07
C GLY A 211 -12.09 -13.78 -8.03
N TRP A 212 -11.38 -13.93 -9.11
CA TRP A 212 -10.44 -15.01 -9.35
C TRP A 212 -9.24 -14.51 -10.15
N GLN A 213 -8.16 -15.29 -10.15
CA GLN A 213 -7.01 -15.06 -11.03
C GLN A 213 -7.22 -15.84 -12.33
N GLY A 214 -7.31 -15.10 -13.43
CA GLY A 214 -7.29 -15.63 -14.78
C GLY A 214 -5.90 -15.57 -15.39
N VAL A 215 -5.69 -16.40 -16.41
CA VAL A 215 -4.48 -16.38 -17.24
C VAL A 215 -4.90 -16.52 -18.70
N PHE A 216 -4.24 -15.71 -19.55
CA PHE A 216 -4.40 -15.70 -20.99
C PHE A 216 -3.06 -16.09 -21.63
N ARG A 217 -3.05 -16.88 -22.72
CA ARG A 217 -1.83 -17.19 -23.46
C ARG A 217 -2.03 -17.12 -24.98
N SER A 218 -0.98 -16.74 -25.66
CA SER A 218 -0.91 -16.72 -27.13
C SER A 218 0.53 -16.94 -27.63
N ARG A 219 0.67 -17.46 -28.85
CA ARG A 219 1.97 -17.51 -29.54
C ARG A 219 2.38 -16.17 -30.14
N SER A 220 1.44 -15.25 -30.30
CA SER A 220 1.67 -13.88 -30.78
C SER A 220 1.24 -12.88 -29.73
N PHE A 221 1.98 -11.78 -29.55
CA PHE A 221 1.60 -10.72 -28.62
C PHE A 221 0.19 -10.13 -28.95
N LEU A 222 -0.16 -10.03 -30.19
CA LEU A 222 -1.48 -9.53 -30.61
C LEU A 222 -2.60 -10.57 -30.52
N GLY A 223 -2.29 -11.80 -30.08
CA GLY A 223 -3.30 -12.86 -29.94
C GLY A 223 -3.46 -13.71 -31.22
N PRO A 224 -4.56 -14.47 -31.34
CA PRO A 224 -5.64 -14.59 -30.35
C PRO A 224 -5.19 -15.28 -29.05
N TYR A 225 -5.82 -14.90 -27.93
CA TYR A 225 -5.49 -15.43 -26.61
C TYR A 225 -6.50 -16.52 -26.19
N GLU A 226 -5.99 -17.67 -25.77
CA GLU A 226 -6.73 -18.67 -24.99
C GLU A 226 -6.74 -18.23 -23.53
N HIS A 227 -7.74 -18.65 -22.75
CA HIS A 227 -7.83 -18.26 -21.34
C HIS A 227 -8.25 -19.40 -20.43
N ARG A 228 -7.89 -19.28 -19.14
CA ARG A 228 -8.30 -20.19 -18.07
C ARG A 228 -8.32 -19.47 -16.72
N VAL A 229 -9.25 -19.86 -15.84
CA VAL A 229 -9.19 -19.54 -14.41
C VAL A 229 -8.20 -20.48 -13.76
N VAL A 230 -7.25 -19.95 -12.99
CA VAL A 230 -6.13 -20.72 -12.42
C VAL A 230 -6.05 -20.65 -10.90
N LEU A 231 -6.78 -19.70 -10.27
CA LEU A 231 -6.90 -19.58 -8.83
C LEU A 231 -8.23 -18.92 -8.48
N GLU A 232 -9.04 -19.57 -7.68
CA GLU A 232 -10.31 -19.06 -7.15
C GLU A 232 -10.48 -19.43 -5.69
N GLN A 233 -11.38 -18.79 -4.97
CA GLN A 233 -11.58 -19.02 -3.54
C GLN A 233 -11.81 -20.50 -3.18
N GLY A 234 -12.68 -21.20 -3.92
CA GLY A 234 -13.15 -22.54 -3.52
C GLY A 234 -13.75 -22.51 -2.11
N ASP A 235 -13.51 -23.58 -1.36
CA ASP A 235 -13.96 -23.73 0.04
C ASP A 235 -12.99 -23.10 1.06
N THR A 236 -12.06 -22.23 0.61
CA THR A 236 -11.07 -21.61 1.49
C THR A 236 -11.58 -20.29 2.09
N PRO A 237 -11.01 -19.82 3.21
CA PRO A 237 -11.33 -18.48 3.77
C PRO A 237 -10.66 -17.32 3.01
N VAL A 238 -9.89 -17.61 1.94
CA VAL A 238 -9.19 -16.60 1.13
C VAL A 238 -10.11 -16.19 -0.02
N ASN A 239 -10.96 -15.20 0.24
CA ASN A 239 -11.87 -14.65 -0.75
C ASN A 239 -11.12 -13.88 -1.84
N GLY A 240 -11.67 -13.89 -3.05
CA GLY A 240 -11.25 -13.05 -4.16
C GLY A 240 -9.73 -12.99 -4.37
N PRO A 241 -9.01 -14.13 -4.55
CA PRO A 241 -7.60 -14.08 -4.85
C PRO A 241 -7.39 -13.25 -6.11
N HIS A 242 -6.70 -12.14 -5.96
CA HIS A 242 -6.74 -11.08 -6.96
C HIS A 242 -5.37 -10.43 -7.12
N GLN A 243 -5.02 -10.11 -8.33
CA GLN A 243 -3.89 -9.30 -8.74
C GLN A 243 -2.56 -9.60 -8.04
N GLY A 244 -1.59 -10.05 -8.80
CA GLY A 244 -0.30 -10.43 -8.24
C GLY A 244 0.74 -10.73 -9.29
N GLY A 245 1.92 -11.13 -8.85
CA GLY A 245 3.06 -11.44 -9.69
C GLY A 245 3.46 -12.91 -9.62
N TRP A 246 3.77 -13.47 -10.78
CA TRP A 246 4.45 -14.77 -10.92
C TRP A 246 5.96 -14.56 -10.88
N VAL A 247 6.65 -15.44 -10.16
CA VAL A 247 8.11 -15.43 -10.07
C VAL A 247 8.65 -16.85 -10.02
N ARG A 248 9.79 -17.07 -10.70
CA ARG A 248 10.52 -18.34 -10.70
C ARG A 248 11.79 -18.23 -9.88
N THR A 249 12.04 -19.21 -9.01
CA THR A 249 13.28 -19.29 -8.22
C THR A 249 14.47 -19.72 -9.11
N ALA A 250 15.68 -19.62 -8.61
CA ALA A 250 16.87 -20.12 -9.29
C ALA A 250 16.88 -21.66 -9.41
N SER A 251 16.22 -22.36 -8.49
CA SER A 251 16.04 -23.83 -8.54
C SER A 251 14.95 -24.28 -9.51
N GLY A 252 14.20 -23.35 -10.12
CA GLY A 252 13.16 -23.63 -11.10
C GLY A 252 11.76 -23.83 -10.51
N GLU A 253 11.56 -23.59 -9.21
CA GLU A 253 10.23 -23.56 -8.63
C GLU A 253 9.49 -22.27 -9.04
N ASP A 254 8.20 -22.39 -9.28
CA ASP A 254 7.31 -21.31 -9.63
C ASP A 254 6.41 -20.93 -8.47
N TRP A 255 6.27 -19.61 -8.21
CA TRP A 255 5.50 -19.06 -7.13
C TRP A 255 4.66 -17.88 -7.60
N PHE A 256 3.52 -17.66 -6.96
CA PHE A 256 2.61 -16.56 -7.26
C PHE A 256 2.25 -15.80 -5.97
N LEU A 257 2.50 -14.50 -5.95
CA LEU A 257 2.02 -13.62 -4.89
C LEU A 257 0.73 -12.96 -5.35
N HIS A 258 -0.28 -12.91 -4.49
CA HIS A 258 -1.53 -12.21 -4.75
C HIS A 258 -2.08 -11.59 -3.47
N PHE A 259 -2.99 -10.65 -3.58
CA PHE A 259 -3.64 -10.12 -2.39
C PHE A 259 -5.00 -10.77 -2.10
N GLN A 260 -5.44 -10.60 -0.84
CA GLN A 260 -6.79 -10.81 -0.34
C GLN A 260 -7.30 -9.53 0.29
N GLN A 261 -8.50 -9.07 -0.07
CA GLN A 261 -9.18 -7.94 0.57
C GLN A 261 -9.69 -8.33 1.97
N ARG A 262 -9.26 -7.62 3.02
CA ARG A 262 -9.57 -7.92 4.43
C ARG A 262 -10.23 -6.74 5.15
N GLY A 263 -11.19 -6.06 4.51
CA GLY A 263 -11.91 -4.94 5.10
C GLY A 263 -10.97 -3.82 5.57
N ALA A 264 -11.06 -3.42 6.82
CA ALA A 264 -10.24 -2.33 7.38
C ALA A 264 -8.73 -2.62 7.41
N TYR A 265 -8.31 -3.86 7.28
CA TYR A 265 -6.88 -4.21 7.19
C TYR A 265 -6.30 -4.04 5.77
N GLY A 266 -7.16 -3.75 4.78
CA GLY A 266 -6.76 -3.60 3.40
C GLY A 266 -6.44 -4.92 2.72
N ARG A 267 -5.43 -4.91 1.86
CA ARG A 267 -5.07 -6.01 0.96
C ARG A 267 -3.80 -6.70 1.42
N VAL A 268 -3.99 -7.81 2.15
CA VAL A 268 -2.90 -8.64 2.67
C VAL A 268 -2.37 -9.58 1.59
N VAL A 269 -1.07 -9.89 1.59
CA VAL A 269 -0.42 -10.65 0.51
C VAL A 269 -0.21 -12.11 0.90
N HIS A 270 -0.60 -12.98 -0.01
CA HIS A 270 -0.45 -14.43 0.08
C HIS A 270 0.61 -14.92 -0.92
N LEU A 271 1.31 -15.99 -0.57
CA LEU A 271 2.24 -16.71 -1.44
C LEU A 271 1.63 -18.07 -1.80
N GLN A 272 1.58 -18.42 -3.08
CA GLN A 272 1.04 -19.66 -3.59
C GLN A 272 2.08 -20.42 -4.41
N PRO A 273 2.19 -21.76 -4.28
CA PRO A 273 2.98 -22.55 -5.21
C PRO A 273 2.29 -22.57 -6.58
N VAL A 274 3.09 -22.66 -7.64
CA VAL A 274 2.61 -22.82 -9.02
C VAL A 274 3.20 -24.10 -9.59
N ARG A 275 2.36 -24.89 -10.25
CA ARG A 275 2.76 -26.04 -11.04
C ARG A 275 2.16 -25.92 -12.43
N TRP A 276 2.84 -26.46 -13.43
CA TRP A 276 2.34 -26.50 -14.79
C TRP A 276 1.73 -27.87 -15.05
N ASP A 277 0.50 -27.89 -15.59
CA ASP A 277 -0.16 -29.14 -15.95
C ASP A 277 0.37 -29.70 -17.28
N ASP A 278 -0.05 -30.94 -17.64
CA ASP A 278 0.40 -31.62 -18.86
C ASP A 278 0.00 -30.87 -20.14
N THR A 279 -0.89 -29.89 -20.08
CA THR A 279 -1.31 -29.04 -21.19
C THR A 279 -0.58 -27.70 -21.19
N GLY A 280 0.38 -27.52 -20.26
CA GLY A 280 1.23 -26.35 -20.11
C GLY A 280 0.49 -25.14 -19.55
N TRP A 281 -0.55 -25.32 -18.72
CA TRP A 281 -1.21 -24.24 -17.97
C TRP A 281 -0.75 -24.21 -16.53
N PRO A 282 -0.62 -23.01 -15.91
CA PRO A 282 -0.33 -22.92 -14.49
C PRO A 282 -1.52 -23.34 -13.65
N VAL A 283 -1.24 -24.11 -12.60
CA VAL A 283 -2.16 -24.47 -11.53
C VAL A 283 -1.63 -23.85 -10.25
N ILE A 284 -2.31 -22.84 -9.73
CA ILE A 284 -1.86 -22.05 -8.59
C ILE A 284 -2.49 -22.59 -7.29
N GLY A 285 -1.70 -22.64 -6.22
CA GLY A 285 -2.15 -23.15 -4.93
C GLY A 285 -2.40 -24.65 -4.91
N ALA A 286 -3.41 -25.07 -4.16
CA ALA A 286 -3.85 -26.47 -4.07
C ALA A 286 -4.94 -26.72 -5.12
N SER A 287 -4.53 -27.19 -6.32
CA SER A 287 -5.45 -27.49 -7.43
C SER A 287 -6.35 -26.30 -7.81
N GLY A 288 -5.79 -25.09 -7.84
CA GLY A 288 -6.52 -23.87 -8.21
C GLY A 288 -7.21 -23.16 -7.05
N THR A 289 -6.89 -23.51 -5.80
CA THR A 289 -7.41 -22.84 -4.60
C THR A 289 -6.26 -22.39 -3.67
N PRO A 290 -6.43 -21.27 -2.93
CA PRO A 290 -5.36 -20.74 -2.08
C PRO A 290 -4.95 -21.69 -0.96
N VAL A 291 -3.63 -21.86 -0.74
CA VAL A 291 -3.11 -22.58 0.42
C VAL A 291 -2.99 -21.65 1.63
N ARG A 292 -3.35 -22.15 2.79
CA ARG A 292 -3.19 -21.43 4.06
C ARG A 292 -1.82 -21.68 4.70
N VAL A 293 -1.33 -22.91 4.57
CA VAL A 293 -0.01 -23.37 5.05
C VAL A 293 0.58 -24.21 3.95
N HIS A 294 1.85 -24.02 3.64
CA HIS A 294 2.56 -24.79 2.63
C HIS A 294 4.04 -24.95 3.01
N THR A 295 4.73 -25.89 2.38
CA THR A 295 6.19 -26.01 2.48
C THR A 295 6.85 -24.74 1.96
N THR A 296 7.88 -24.27 2.66
CA THR A 296 8.67 -23.10 2.21
C THR A 296 9.33 -23.38 0.87
N PRO A 297 9.53 -22.35 0.02
CA PRO A 297 10.33 -22.46 -1.20
C PRO A 297 11.70 -23.10 -0.92
N ASP A 298 12.23 -23.87 -1.88
CA ASP A 298 13.57 -24.45 -1.77
C ASP A 298 14.65 -23.38 -2.01
N LEU A 299 14.74 -22.48 -1.03
CA LEU A 299 15.63 -21.33 -1.00
C LEU A 299 16.43 -21.34 0.33
N PRO A 300 17.60 -20.66 0.39
CA PRO A 300 18.35 -20.53 1.63
C PRO A 300 17.50 -19.94 2.76
N ALA A 301 17.52 -20.61 3.94
CA ALA A 301 16.77 -20.15 5.09
C ALA A 301 17.19 -18.73 5.50
N GLN A 302 16.21 -17.88 5.74
CA GLN A 302 16.39 -16.51 6.24
C GLN A 302 15.88 -16.39 7.67
N PRO A 303 16.46 -15.49 8.49
CA PRO A 303 15.81 -15.11 9.74
C PRO A 303 14.43 -14.53 9.46
N PRO A 304 13.40 -14.90 10.24
CA PRO A 304 12.07 -14.30 10.09
C PRO A 304 12.16 -12.78 10.13
N SER A 305 11.55 -12.12 9.17
CA SER A 305 11.46 -10.67 9.10
C SER A 305 10.12 -10.23 8.55
N ALA A 306 9.69 -9.05 8.98
CA ALA A 306 8.52 -8.35 8.49
C ALA A 306 8.87 -6.86 8.33
N PRO A 307 8.10 -6.10 7.55
CA PRO A 307 8.22 -4.65 7.55
C PRO A 307 8.09 -4.08 8.96
N ALA A 308 8.95 -3.11 9.29
CA ALA A 308 8.97 -2.49 10.62
C ALA A 308 7.64 -1.79 10.90
N THR A 309 7.20 -1.85 12.15
CA THR A 309 6.02 -1.13 12.67
C THR A 309 6.39 -0.16 13.78
N ASP A 310 7.40 -0.50 14.60
CA ASP A 310 7.90 0.35 15.68
C ASP A 310 8.76 1.50 15.17
N ASP A 311 8.77 2.60 15.93
CA ASP A 311 9.71 3.69 15.70
C ASP A 311 10.05 4.44 16.98
N LEU A 312 11.33 4.51 17.28
CA LEU A 312 11.86 5.33 18.38
C LEU A 312 12.24 6.74 17.92
N PHE A 313 12.07 7.03 16.65
CA PHE A 313 12.38 8.31 16.01
C PHE A 313 13.83 8.80 16.25
N PRO A 314 14.85 8.00 15.96
CA PRO A 314 16.24 8.34 16.26
C PRO A 314 16.66 9.60 15.51
N GLY A 315 17.18 10.59 16.25
CA GLY A 315 17.58 11.89 15.68
C GLY A 315 16.44 12.72 15.08
N GLY A 316 15.18 12.46 15.50
CA GLY A 316 14.00 13.14 14.99
C GLY A 316 13.57 12.69 13.60
N ARG A 317 14.05 11.55 13.14
CA ARG A 317 13.66 10.95 11.84
C ARG A 317 12.66 9.85 12.09
N PHE A 318 11.81 9.62 11.11
CA PHE A 318 10.90 8.47 11.07
C PHE A 318 11.39 7.43 10.05
N GLY A 319 11.02 6.17 10.29
CA GLY A 319 11.40 5.03 9.46
C GLY A 319 10.64 4.96 8.13
N LEU A 320 11.02 3.98 7.32
CA LEU A 320 10.45 3.77 5.97
C LEU A 320 8.96 3.40 5.98
N GLN A 321 8.42 2.89 7.09
CA GLN A 321 7.01 2.51 7.23
C GLN A 321 6.06 3.70 7.22
N TRP A 322 6.55 4.91 7.39
CA TRP A 322 5.75 6.12 7.45
C TRP A 322 5.58 6.79 6.09
N GLN A 323 4.37 7.24 5.82
CA GLN A 323 4.00 7.98 4.61
C GLN A 323 3.11 9.16 4.95
N TRP A 324 3.29 10.28 4.28
CA TRP A 324 2.40 11.44 4.35
C TRP A 324 1.16 11.24 3.49
N THR A 325 0.07 11.89 3.84
CA THR A 325 -1.19 11.87 3.06
C THR A 325 -1.18 12.78 1.83
N ALA A 326 -0.11 13.53 1.62
CA ALA A 326 0.16 14.36 0.44
C ALA A 326 1.67 14.50 0.27
N ASN A 327 2.11 15.19 -0.79
CA ASN A 327 3.53 15.51 -0.97
C ASN A 327 4.05 16.36 0.19
N PRO A 328 5.09 15.91 0.90
CA PRO A 328 5.58 16.59 2.08
C PRO A 328 6.09 17.99 1.79
N GLN A 329 5.83 18.91 2.73
CA GLN A 329 6.36 20.26 2.68
C GLN A 329 7.47 20.44 3.73
N PRO A 330 8.49 21.27 3.45
CA PRO A 330 9.49 21.63 4.45
C PRO A 330 8.84 22.16 5.73
N GLY A 331 9.30 21.67 6.88
CA GLY A 331 8.84 22.13 8.18
C GLY A 331 7.61 21.39 8.75
N TRP A 332 7.03 20.39 8.08
CA TRP A 332 6.00 19.55 8.70
C TRP A 332 6.57 18.70 9.83
N ALA A 333 7.77 18.20 9.67
CA ALA A 333 8.57 17.60 10.74
C ALA A 333 9.82 18.45 11.00
N VAL A 334 10.16 18.64 12.27
CA VAL A 334 11.38 19.36 12.66
C VAL A 334 12.51 18.35 12.69
N SER A 335 13.52 18.53 11.85
CA SER A 335 14.71 17.70 11.79
C SER A 335 15.65 17.95 12.98
N HIS A 336 16.51 16.95 13.30
CA HIS A 336 17.57 17.03 14.29
C HIS A 336 17.12 17.24 15.75
N THR A 337 15.94 16.71 16.10
CA THR A 337 15.52 16.64 17.51
C THR A 337 16.23 15.46 18.20
N ARG A 338 16.74 15.66 19.42
CA ARG A 338 17.42 14.59 20.15
C ARG A 338 16.48 13.50 20.66
N ASP A 339 15.22 13.85 20.94
CA ASP A 339 14.34 13.11 21.84
C ASP A 339 13.03 12.63 21.18
N GLY A 340 13.03 12.27 19.91
CA GLY A 340 11.84 11.79 19.23
C GLY A 340 11.41 12.65 18.04
N LEU A 341 10.27 12.32 17.44
CA LEU A 341 9.69 13.00 16.28
C LEU A 341 8.92 14.26 16.73
N ARG A 342 9.31 15.41 16.21
CA ARG A 342 8.61 16.67 16.44
C ARG A 342 7.86 17.11 15.19
N LEU A 343 6.55 17.08 15.25
CA LEU A 343 5.67 17.57 14.18
C LEU A 343 5.26 19.02 14.45
N THR A 344 5.27 19.85 13.43
CA THR A 344 4.74 21.22 13.49
C THR A 344 3.21 21.17 13.53
N CYS A 345 2.60 21.97 14.40
CA CYS A 345 1.15 22.21 14.36
C CYS A 345 0.82 23.02 13.11
N VAL A 346 0.72 22.33 11.97
CA VAL A 346 0.47 22.95 10.66
C VAL A 346 -0.96 23.44 10.61
N ARG A 347 -1.14 24.59 10.00
CA ARG A 347 -2.46 25.16 9.80
C ARG A 347 -3.13 24.62 8.58
N SER A 348 -4.34 24.21 8.76
CA SER A 348 -5.22 23.83 7.66
C SER A 348 -6.34 24.87 7.53
N PRO A 349 -6.71 25.26 6.29
CA PRO A 349 -7.61 26.39 6.08
C PRO A 349 -8.99 26.23 6.70
N ASP A 350 -9.47 25.02 6.95
CA ASP A 350 -10.87 24.82 7.38
C ASP A 350 -11.12 23.47 8.04
N VAL A 351 -10.23 23.01 8.98
CA VAL A 351 -10.33 21.59 9.12
C VAL A 351 -10.33 21.04 10.51
N ARG A 352 -11.51 20.59 10.82
CA ARG A 352 -11.72 19.55 11.82
C ARG A 352 -11.70 18.13 11.23
N ASP A 353 -11.75 17.94 9.92
CA ASP A 353 -11.71 16.64 9.27
C ASP A 353 -10.27 16.22 8.97
N LEU A 354 -9.77 15.20 9.68
CA LEU A 354 -8.40 14.70 9.49
C LEU A 354 -8.16 14.20 8.07
N ARG A 355 -9.17 13.68 7.36
CA ARG A 355 -9.03 13.15 6.00
C ARG A 355 -8.58 14.19 4.99
N LEU A 356 -8.79 15.48 5.29
CA LEU A 356 -8.43 16.60 4.43
C LEU A 356 -7.08 17.22 4.79
N LEU A 357 -6.39 16.70 5.84
CA LEU A 357 -5.09 17.23 6.25
C LEU A 357 -3.96 16.61 5.44
N PRO A 358 -3.11 17.43 4.77
CA PRO A 358 -2.01 16.93 3.96
C PRO A 358 -0.81 16.43 4.78
N HIS A 359 -0.69 16.86 6.03
CA HIS A 359 0.44 16.62 6.92
C HIS A 359 0.16 15.54 7.99
N LEU A 360 -0.62 14.54 7.64
CA LEU A 360 -0.78 13.35 8.47
C LEU A 360 0.36 12.38 8.17
N LEU A 361 1.04 11.91 9.20
CA LEU A 361 2.06 10.88 9.09
C LEU A 361 1.44 9.52 9.42
N THR A 362 1.37 8.65 8.43
CA THR A 362 0.57 7.42 8.48
C THR A 362 1.40 6.18 8.27
N GLN A 363 0.96 5.07 8.87
CA GLN A 363 1.43 3.73 8.53
C GLN A 363 0.26 2.74 8.49
N ARG A 364 0.48 1.56 7.91
CA ARG A 364 -0.53 0.54 7.71
C ARG A 364 -1.03 -0.04 9.02
N LEU A 365 -2.33 -0.34 9.10
CA LEU A 365 -2.90 -1.09 10.22
C LEU A 365 -2.57 -2.58 10.05
N PRO A 366 -1.87 -3.23 11.00
CA PRO A 366 -1.56 -4.65 10.90
C PRO A 366 -2.80 -5.53 11.12
N LEU A 367 -2.86 -6.68 10.42
CA LEU A 367 -3.97 -7.65 10.50
C LEU A 367 -4.06 -8.33 11.86
N SER A 368 -2.93 -8.63 12.48
CA SER A 368 -2.87 -9.27 13.79
C SER A 368 -3.34 -8.30 14.88
N CYS A 369 -3.95 -8.86 15.93
CA CYS A 369 -4.30 -8.08 17.13
C CYS A 369 -3.02 -7.45 17.71
N ARG A 370 -3.05 -6.14 17.91
CA ARG A 370 -1.88 -5.37 18.33
C ARG A 370 -2.26 -4.30 19.34
N THR A 371 -1.29 -3.98 20.17
CA THR A 371 -1.31 -2.79 21.02
C THR A 371 -0.37 -1.76 20.43
N VAL A 372 -0.87 -0.55 20.18
CA VAL A 372 -0.12 0.59 19.64
C VAL A 372 0.03 1.64 20.72
N ASP A 373 1.24 1.92 21.14
CA ASP A 373 1.58 2.92 22.17
C ASP A 373 2.39 4.07 21.57
N VAL A 374 2.17 5.29 22.08
CA VAL A 374 3.02 6.45 21.79
C VAL A 374 2.96 7.45 22.94
N ASP A 375 4.10 8.05 23.27
CA ASP A 375 4.16 9.19 24.16
C ASP A 375 3.98 10.49 23.35
N LEU A 376 3.10 11.37 23.83
CA LEU A 376 2.80 12.67 23.24
C LEU A 376 3.04 13.81 24.23
N GLN A 377 3.68 14.88 23.74
CA GLN A 377 3.78 16.17 24.41
C GLN A 377 3.37 17.28 23.44
N LEU A 378 2.42 18.11 23.83
CA LEU A 378 1.95 19.25 23.03
C LEU A 378 2.61 20.55 23.51
N ASP A 379 3.49 21.09 22.68
CA ASP A 379 4.19 22.37 22.92
C ASP A 379 3.58 23.44 22.00
N ALA A 380 2.40 23.90 22.38
CA ALA A 380 1.60 24.87 21.62
C ALA A 380 0.90 25.84 22.57
N THR A 381 0.94 27.12 22.21
CA THR A 381 0.29 28.20 22.97
C THR A 381 -1.00 28.71 22.32
N THR A 382 -1.18 28.45 21.03
CA THR A 382 -2.37 28.90 20.30
C THR A 382 -3.58 28.01 20.65
N PRO A 383 -4.69 28.57 21.15
CA PRO A 383 -5.91 27.82 21.38
C PRO A 383 -6.39 27.06 20.15
N GLY A 384 -6.85 25.83 20.32
CA GLY A 384 -7.27 24.94 19.24
C GLY A 384 -6.11 24.21 18.53
N SER A 385 -4.84 24.41 18.94
CA SER A 385 -3.75 23.55 18.52
C SER A 385 -3.93 22.18 19.12
N ARG A 386 -3.77 21.12 18.31
CA ARG A 386 -4.07 19.74 18.68
C ARG A 386 -3.08 18.75 18.07
N ALA A 387 -2.87 17.66 18.76
CA ALA A 387 -2.04 16.55 18.27
C ALA A 387 -2.51 15.22 18.85
N GLY A 388 -2.29 14.13 18.15
CA GLY A 388 -2.76 12.84 18.63
C GLY A 388 -2.37 11.64 17.79
N LEU A 389 -2.88 10.49 18.24
CA LEU A 389 -2.83 9.20 17.59
C LEU A 389 -4.24 8.86 17.07
N ALA A 390 -4.33 8.50 15.78
CA ALA A 390 -5.59 8.20 15.13
C ALA A 390 -5.60 6.82 14.45
N VAL A 391 -6.81 6.27 14.29
CA VAL A 391 -7.15 5.24 13.29
C VAL A 391 -7.95 5.93 12.21
N LEU A 392 -7.41 5.96 11.00
CA LEU A 392 -7.88 6.74 9.87
C LEU A 392 -8.38 5.83 8.75
N GLY A 393 -9.62 5.97 8.39
CA GLY A 393 -10.30 5.32 7.28
C GLY A 393 -11.39 6.22 6.75
N ASP A 394 -12.41 5.66 6.13
CA ASP A 394 -13.60 6.41 5.70
C ASP A 394 -14.32 7.03 6.91
N ALA A 395 -14.47 6.28 8.00
CA ALA A 395 -14.64 6.83 9.35
C ALA A 395 -13.28 6.89 10.04
N TYR A 396 -13.12 7.79 11.01
CA TYR A 396 -11.92 7.84 11.84
C TYR A 396 -12.21 8.15 13.30
N THR A 397 -11.25 7.80 14.15
CA THR A 397 -11.20 8.21 15.55
C THR A 397 -9.79 8.59 15.94
N TRP A 398 -9.66 9.51 16.90
CA TRP A 398 -8.36 9.88 17.43
C TRP A 398 -8.43 10.28 18.91
N ILE A 399 -7.32 10.07 19.61
CA ILE A 399 -7.13 10.50 21.00
C ILE A 399 -5.84 11.32 21.07
N GLY A 400 -5.85 12.39 21.86
CA GLY A 400 -4.68 13.27 21.97
C GLY A 400 -4.92 14.50 22.82
N LEU A 401 -4.10 15.51 22.61
CA LEU A 401 -4.08 16.75 23.37
C LEU A 401 -4.56 17.94 22.53
N GLU A 402 -5.32 18.83 23.15
CA GLU A 402 -5.78 20.08 22.53
C GLU A 402 -5.59 21.25 23.49
N ARG A 403 -5.14 22.40 22.98
CA ARG A 403 -5.00 23.65 23.72
C ARG A 403 -6.33 24.38 23.83
N GLY A 404 -6.83 24.57 25.00
CA GLY A 404 -8.06 25.30 25.29
C GLY A 404 -7.95 26.82 25.12
N ALA A 405 -9.09 27.50 25.03
CA ALA A 405 -9.18 28.95 24.95
C ALA A 405 -8.69 29.66 26.22
N ASP A 406 -8.82 29.00 27.35
CA ASP A 406 -8.33 29.43 28.66
C ASP A 406 -6.84 29.26 28.89
N GLY A 407 -6.14 28.73 27.89
CA GLY A 407 -4.73 28.43 27.96
C GLY A 407 -4.39 27.10 28.66
N SER A 408 -5.37 26.30 29.08
CA SER A 408 -5.17 24.96 29.60
C SER A 408 -4.97 23.94 28.47
N THR A 409 -4.45 22.77 28.79
CA THR A 409 -4.38 21.64 27.84
C THR A 409 -5.34 20.55 28.28
N HIS A 410 -6.06 19.99 27.32
CA HIS A 410 -7.05 18.94 27.57
C HIS A 410 -6.70 17.68 26.79
N LEU A 411 -6.90 16.53 27.41
CA LEU A 411 -7.01 15.25 26.73
C LEU A 411 -8.39 15.19 26.08
N VAL A 412 -8.40 14.93 24.77
CA VAL A 412 -9.61 14.82 23.95
C VAL A 412 -9.64 13.50 23.21
N HIS A 413 -10.86 12.98 23.02
CA HIS A 413 -11.10 11.82 22.16
C HIS A 413 -12.26 12.16 21.23
N ARG A 414 -12.03 12.10 19.93
CA ARG A 414 -13.01 12.43 18.90
C ARG A 414 -13.12 11.35 17.86
N PHE A 415 -14.26 11.35 17.17
CA PHE A 415 -14.51 10.50 16.02
C PHE A 415 -15.27 11.28 14.94
N ALA A 416 -15.19 10.81 13.69
CA ALA A 416 -15.99 11.30 12.59
C ALA A 416 -16.53 10.14 11.75
N GLU A 417 -17.81 10.27 11.38
CA GLU A 417 -18.48 9.32 10.49
C GLU A 417 -18.23 9.65 9.01
N PRO A 418 -18.35 8.67 8.09
CA PRO A 418 -18.06 8.88 6.68
C PRO A 418 -18.86 10.02 6.04
N ALA A 419 -20.16 10.06 6.33
CA ALA A 419 -21.11 10.93 5.63
C ALA A 419 -20.92 12.42 5.90
N THR A 420 -20.45 12.80 7.09
CA THR A 420 -20.42 14.20 7.51
C THR A 420 -19.03 14.80 7.62
N GLY A 421 -18.02 13.98 7.87
CA GLY A 421 -16.67 14.45 8.19
C GLY A 421 -16.57 15.33 9.44
N GLN A 422 -17.70 15.56 10.12
CA GLN A 422 -17.74 16.38 11.33
C GLN A 422 -17.25 15.59 12.52
N GLU A 423 -16.21 16.09 13.16
CA GLU A 423 -15.75 15.54 14.43
C GLU A 423 -16.75 15.77 15.54
N ARG A 424 -16.95 14.73 16.34
CA ARG A 424 -17.74 14.74 17.58
C ARG A 424 -16.89 14.24 18.73
N ASP A 425 -17.13 14.78 19.91
CA ASP A 425 -16.48 14.29 21.13
C ASP A 425 -17.01 12.88 21.46
N ALA A 426 -16.11 11.91 21.55
CA ALA A 426 -16.40 10.56 22.03
C ALA A 426 -16.49 10.53 23.58
N THR A 427 -15.79 11.46 24.23
CA THR A 427 -15.82 11.69 25.69
C THR A 427 -15.67 13.18 25.96
N HIS A 428 -16.15 13.64 27.12
CA HIS A 428 -15.88 15.00 27.58
C HIS A 428 -14.37 15.23 27.70
N PRO A 429 -13.84 16.40 27.24
CA PRO A 429 -12.47 16.78 27.44
C PRO A 429 -12.05 16.71 28.91
N ARG A 430 -10.85 16.22 29.19
CA ARG A 430 -10.31 16.11 30.55
C ARG A 430 -9.04 16.95 30.68
N PRO A 431 -8.80 17.62 31.81
CA PRO A 431 -7.55 18.37 32.05
C PRO A 431 -6.31 17.49 31.84
N ALA A 432 -5.28 18.04 31.18
CA ALA A 432 -3.95 17.46 31.04
C ALA A 432 -2.89 18.52 31.38
N PRO A 433 -2.67 18.83 32.68
CA PRO A 433 -1.86 19.98 33.10
C PRO A 433 -0.41 19.93 32.63
N SER A 434 0.16 18.74 32.50
CA SER A 434 1.53 18.55 31.99
C SER A 434 1.67 18.75 30.49
N ALA A 435 0.57 18.98 29.78
CA ALA A 435 0.52 18.98 28.31
C ALA A 435 1.19 17.74 27.68
N SER A 436 1.14 16.61 28.38
CA SER A 436 1.67 15.30 27.95
C SER A 436 0.72 14.17 28.29
N ALA A 437 0.73 13.13 27.48
CA ALA A 437 -0.04 11.91 27.69
C ALA A 437 0.67 10.73 27.03
N ARG A 438 0.49 9.53 27.58
CA ARG A 438 0.73 8.28 26.86
C ARG A 438 -0.58 7.85 26.23
N LEU A 439 -0.55 7.57 24.93
CA LEU A 439 -1.72 7.18 24.16
C LEU A 439 -1.59 5.72 23.76
N ARG A 440 -2.71 4.99 23.78
CA ARG A 440 -2.77 3.58 23.41
C ARG A 440 -3.99 3.28 22.55
N ILE A 441 -3.80 2.46 21.54
CA ILE A 441 -4.87 1.81 20.77
C ILE A 441 -4.68 0.31 20.87
N GLU A 442 -5.66 -0.40 21.37
CA GLU A 442 -5.74 -1.85 21.29
C GLU A 442 -6.61 -2.24 20.09
N VAL A 443 -6.01 -2.97 19.15
CA VAL A 443 -6.68 -3.49 17.95
C VAL A 443 -6.98 -4.96 18.16
N THR A 444 -8.26 -5.33 18.12
CA THR A 444 -8.72 -6.70 18.28
C THR A 444 -9.33 -7.22 16.98
N ALA A 445 -9.69 -8.50 16.93
CA ALA A 445 -10.26 -9.15 15.75
C ALA A 445 -11.40 -8.33 15.13
N GLY A 446 -11.41 -8.24 13.78
CA GLY A 446 -12.37 -7.41 13.04
C GLY A 446 -12.04 -5.92 13.07
N ALA A 447 -10.78 -5.55 13.31
CA ALA A 447 -10.29 -4.17 13.38
C ALA A 447 -11.08 -3.30 14.39
N ARG A 448 -11.43 -3.88 15.51
CA ARG A 448 -12.09 -3.19 16.61
C ARG A 448 -11.05 -2.53 17.50
N CYS A 449 -11.07 -1.19 17.53
CA CYS A 449 -10.08 -0.37 18.21
C CYS A 449 -10.63 0.17 19.53
N ARG A 450 -9.93 -0.06 20.63
CA ARG A 450 -10.20 0.56 21.92
C ARG A 450 -9.07 1.53 22.25
N LEU A 451 -9.43 2.76 22.55
CA LEU A 451 -8.48 3.83 22.81
C LEU A 451 -8.33 4.04 24.31
N TYR A 452 -7.10 4.34 24.74
CA TYR A 452 -6.75 4.64 26.12
C TYR A 452 -5.79 5.82 26.18
N ALA A 453 -5.79 6.50 27.32
CA ALA A 453 -4.78 7.50 27.62
C ALA A 453 -4.36 7.41 29.09
N ASP A 454 -3.10 7.79 29.32
CA ASP A 454 -2.50 7.97 30.63
C ASP A 454 -1.95 9.40 30.73
N THR A 455 -2.47 10.18 31.68
CA THR A 455 -2.04 11.56 31.98
C THR A 455 -1.29 11.64 33.31
N GLY A 456 -0.85 10.50 33.85
CA GLY A 456 -0.11 10.39 35.12
C GLY A 456 -0.63 9.33 36.09
N ASP A 457 -1.88 8.83 35.88
CA ASP A 457 -2.56 7.89 36.79
C ASP A 457 -2.71 6.47 36.19
N GLY A 458 -1.96 6.14 35.15
CA GLY A 458 -2.06 4.90 34.39
C GLY A 458 -3.09 4.97 33.25
N PHE A 459 -3.04 3.98 32.37
CA PHE A 459 -3.94 3.90 31.21
C PHE A 459 -5.41 3.74 31.64
N ARG A 460 -6.25 4.62 31.15
CA ARG A 460 -7.71 4.54 31.31
C ARG A 460 -8.39 4.50 29.95
N PRO A 461 -9.41 3.64 29.77
CA PRO A 461 -10.16 3.57 28.51
C PRO A 461 -10.87 4.90 28.23
N SER A 462 -10.99 5.24 26.96
CA SER A 462 -11.66 6.44 26.50
C SER A 462 -12.70 6.08 25.45
N GLY A 463 -13.93 6.49 25.67
CA GLY A 463 -15.05 6.26 24.76
C GLY A 463 -15.42 4.79 24.55
N GLN A 464 -16.17 4.55 23.49
CA GLN A 464 -16.59 3.22 23.06
C GLN A 464 -15.58 2.60 22.11
N VAL A 465 -15.72 1.28 21.88
CA VAL A 465 -14.94 0.58 20.87
C VAL A 465 -15.30 1.11 19.48
N PHE A 466 -14.30 1.57 18.75
CA PHE A 466 -14.43 2.02 17.38
C PHE A 466 -14.16 0.85 16.42
N ALA A 467 -15.07 0.60 15.48
CA ALA A 467 -14.83 -0.33 14.38
C ALA A 467 -14.15 0.44 13.25
N ALA A 468 -12.89 0.13 12.99
CA ALA A 468 -12.17 0.76 11.88
C ALA A 468 -12.82 0.41 10.55
N THR A 469 -12.86 1.37 9.65
CA THR A 469 -13.40 1.22 8.30
C THR A 469 -12.27 1.27 7.28
N PRO A 470 -12.36 0.52 6.18
CA PRO A 470 -11.41 0.71 5.08
C PRO A 470 -11.62 2.08 4.47
N TRP A 471 -10.61 2.56 3.76
CA TRP A 471 -10.76 3.55 2.73
C TRP A 471 -11.13 2.91 1.41
N ARG A 472 -11.49 3.72 0.42
CA ARG A 472 -11.68 3.21 -0.94
C ARG A 472 -10.35 2.64 -1.44
N TRP A 473 -10.33 1.36 -1.78
CA TRP A 473 -9.19 0.60 -2.29
C TRP A 473 -8.07 0.27 -1.28
N VAL A 474 -8.08 0.84 -0.09
CA VAL A 474 -7.01 0.65 0.92
C VAL A 474 -7.59 0.35 2.29
N GLY A 475 -6.75 -0.20 3.18
CA GLY A 475 -7.07 -0.41 4.58
C GLY A 475 -7.06 0.90 5.38
N ALA A 476 -7.47 0.79 6.63
CA ALA A 476 -7.30 1.84 7.62
C ALA A 476 -5.81 2.04 7.94
N LEU A 477 -5.49 3.23 8.42
CA LEU A 477 -4.12 3.64 8.75
C LEU A 477 -4.03 4.03 10.23
N LEU A 478 -2.91 3.72 10.85
CA LEU A 478 -2.47 4.38 12.07
C LEU A 478 -1.87 5.73 11.69
N CYS A 479 -2.15 6.76 12.48
CA CYS A 479 -1.77 8.12 12.10
C CYS A 479 -1.28 8.93 13.29
N LEU A 480 -0.15 9.63 13.12
CA LEU A 480 0.31 10.71 13.99
C LEU A 480 0.04 12.04 13.30
N PHE A 481 -0.46 13.02 14.06
CA PHE A 481 -0.73 14.34 13.51
C PHE A 481 -0.50 15.44 14.51
N ALA A 482 -0.21 16.65 14.01
CA ALA A 482 -0.21 17.89 14.74
C ALA A 482 -0.83 18.97 13.87
N GLY A 483 -1.83 19.66 14.35
CA GLY A 483 -2.58 20.66 13.61
C GLY A 483 -2.89 21.90 14.43
N ALA A 484 -3.17 23.00 13.73
CA ALA A 484 -3.53 24.26 14.32
C ALA A 484 -4.78 24.87 13.66
N PRO A 485 -5.53 25.72 14.36
CA PRO A 485 -6.67 26.40 13.79
C PRO A 485 -6.25 27.37 12.67
N PRO A 486 -7.18 27.78 11.79
CA PRO A 486 -6.91 28.74 10.73
C PRO A 486 -6.33 30.07 11.24
N GLY A 487 -5.58 30.80 10.42
CA GLY A 487 -5.30 32.24 10.60
C GLY A 487 -3.87 32.67 10.95
N ARG A 488 -2.91 31.86 11.46
CA ARG A 488 -1.50 32.26 11.73
C ARG A 488 -0.50 31.18 11.28
N ARG A 489 0.78 31.54 11.00
CA ARG A 489 1.74 30.66 10.31
C ARG A 489 2.22 29.44 11.10
N SER A 490 2.49 29.53 12.38
CA SER A 490 2.87 28.37 13.24
C SER A 490 2.17 28.50 14.58
N ALA A 491 1.71 27.40 15.15
CA ALA A 491 0.98 27.38 16.41
C ALA A 491 1.69 26.56 17.48
N GLY A 492 2.94 26.16 17.24
CA GLY A 492 3.71 25.29 18.10
C GLY A 492 4.02 23.95 17.45
N THR A 493 4.37 22.98 18.28
CA THR A 493 4.79 21.65 17.86
C THR A 493 4.21 20.57 18.76
N ALA A 494 4.20 19.34 18.28
CA ALA A 494 3.94 18.16 19.09
C ALA A 494 5.14 17.21 19.02
N LEU A 495 5.53 16.66 20.13
CA LEU A 495 6.64 15.72 20.23
C LEU A 495 6.10 14.33 20.51
N PHE A 496 6.42 13.39 19.62
CA PHE A 496 6.09 11.97 19.73
C PHE A 496 7.32 11.17 20.04
N ARG A 497 7.20 10.21 20.98
CA ARG A 497 8.28 9.30 21.37
C ARG A 497 7.74 7.87 21.48
N HIS A 498 8.63 6.90 21.32
CA HIS A 498 8.37 5.50 21.63
C HIS A 498 7.12 4.94 20.95
N PHE A 499 6.96 5.17 19.64
CA PHE A 499 5.90 4.50 18.90
C PHE A 499 6.18 3.01 18.86
N ARG A 500 5.33 2.21 19.49
CA ARG A 500 5.51 0.76 19.61
C ARG A 500 4.24 0.04 19.17
N VAL A 501 4.42 -1.04 18.43
CA VAL A 501 3.37 -1.97 18.05
C VAL A 501 3.73 -3.35 18.61
N SER A 502 2.99 -3.82 19.59
CA SER A 502 3.25 -5.09 20.30
C SER A 502 2.05 -6.03 20.20
N ASP A 503 2.31 -7.33 20.43
CA ASP A 503 1.30 -8.38 20.51
C ASP A 503 0.41 -8.24 21.72
#